data_5aa8672a92430dc8bc4c72b6cefdb8ec
#
_entry.id   5aa8672a92430dc8bc4c72b6cefdb8ec
#
_cell.length_a   1.000
_cell.length_b   1.000
_cell.length_c   1.000
_cell.angle_alpha   90.00
_cell.angle_beta   90.00
_cell.angle_gamma   90.00
#
_symmetry.space_group_name_H-M   'P 1'
#
loop_
_entity.id
_entity.type
_entity.pdbx_description
1 polymer ?
#
loop_
_entity_poly.entity_id
_entity_poly.type
_entity_poly.pdbx_seq_one_letter_code
_entity_poly.pdbx_strand_id
1 'polypeptide(L)'
;MQGLTHDWDVFGYLQHGEERPEELAARLRARGDYSEVVLLPLFPHKTFSTYLSASRQLFRHLHRLLGERVILRVTPPYFRYPHYIQLIQKRLADTLDTPSDLYVASFHSIPIKHQRMGRRRGFNYREQCLETATQMFSCLPHTAERRVYFQSALDKVHWIGPFLEEDMKGWIEKGFQRVTIACPGFAIDCLETVLDIGVVLRE
;
A
#
# COMPACT_ATOMS: atom_id res chain seq x y z
N MET A 1 6.91 19.12 -13.77
CA MET A 1 5.68 18.30 -13.88
C MET A 1 4.70 19.07 -14.74
N GLN A 2 4.70 18.80 -16.03
CA GLN A 2 3.67 19.31 -16.92
C GLN A 2 2.42 18.44 -16.80
N GLY A 3 1.36 19.04 -16.32
CA GLY A 3 -0.02 18.89 -16.61
C GLY A 3 -0.54 17.48 -16.93
N LEU A 4 -1.06 16.79 -15.91
CA LEU A 4 -2.31 16.07 -16.12
C LEU A 4 -3.36 17.15 -16.37
N THR A 5 -3.58 17.41 -17.66
CA THR A 5 -4.52 18.41 -18.12
C THR A 5 -5.94 17.92 -17.85
N HIS A 6 -6.60 18.50 -16.91
CA HIS A 6 -7.73 19.38 -17.10
C HIS A 6 -9.12 18.88 -16.83
N ASP A 7 -9.45 17.59 -16.84
CA ASP A 7 -10.86 17.18 -16.80
C ASP A 7 -11.21 16.25 -15.62
N TRP A 8 -10.33 16.17 -14.59
CA TRP A 8 -10.57 15.34 -13.43
C TRP A 8 -10.80 16.15 -12.18
N ASP A 9 -11.99 16.03 -11.59
CA ASP A 9 -12.21 16.43 -10.21
C ASP A 9 -11.79 15.29 -9.28
N VAL A 10 -11.02 15.59 -8.23
CA VAL A 10 -10.51 14.60 -7.28
C VAL A 10 -11.21 14.75 -5.94
N PHE A 11 -11.78 13.66 -5.44
CA PHE A 11 -12.46 13.57 -4.15
C PHE A 11 -11.76 12.55 -3.26
N GLY A 12 -11.33 12.97 -2.08
CA GLY A 12 -10.86 12.05 -1.04
C GLY A 12 -12.05 11.39 -0.33
N TYR A 13 -11.88 10.10 0.00
CA TYR A 13 -12.82 9.34 0.81
C TYR A 13 -12.07 8.37 1.72
N LEU A 14 -12.42 8.36 3.01
CA LEU A 14 -11.86 7.45 4.00
C LEU A 14 -12.90 6.38 4.35
N GLN A 15 -12.56 5.11 4.13
CA GLN A 15 -13.46 3.98 4.38
C GLN A 15 -13.99 3.92 5.83
N HIS A 16 -13.18 4.35 6.80
CA HIS A 16 -13.48 4.38 8.22
C HIS A 16 -13.52 5.81 8.78
N GLY A 17 -13.72 6.80 7.89
CA GLY A 17 -13.95 8.19 8.26
C GLY A 17 -15.41 8.46 8.63
N GLU A 18 -15.71 9.70 8.96
CA GLU A 18 -17.05 10.16 9.30
C GLU A 18 -17.95 10.28 8.07
N GLU A 19 -17.39 10.60 6.90
CA GLU A 19 -18.14 10.76 5.66
C GLU A 19 -18.72 9.43 5.18
N ARG A 20 -20.03 9.41 4.98
CA ARG A 20 -20.75 8.25 4.44
C ARG A 20 -20.74 8.25 2.91
N PRO A 21 -20.90 7.08 2.25
CA PRO A 21 -21.00 7.02 0.79
C PRO A 21 -22.09 7.89 0.18
N GLU A 22 -23.19 8.15 0.91
CA GLU A 22 -24.27 9.03 0.51
C GLU A 22 -23.83 10.50 0.42
N GLU A 23 -22.99 10.94 1.35
CA GLU A 23 -22.45 12.29 1.39
C GLU A 23 -21.44 12.51 0.27
N LEU A 24 -20.58 11.52 0.02
CA LEU A 24 -19.68 11.52 -1.14
C LEU A 24 -20.48 11.59 -2.46
N ALA A 25 -21.55 10.79 -2.60
CA ALA A 25 -22.40 10.83 -3.79
C ALA A 25 -23.11 12.18 -3.97
N ALA A 26 -23.53 12.82 -2.86
CA ALA A 26 -24.10 14.17 -2.90
C ALA A 26 -23.06 15.21 -3.35
N ARG A 27 -21.82 15.13 -2.85
CA ARG A 27 -20.72 16.01 -3.27
C ARG A 27 -20.39 15.84 -4.76
N LEU A 28 -20.36 14.61 -5.26
CA LEU A 28 -20.15 14.32 -6.68
C LEU A 28 -21.23 15.00 -7.53
N ARG A 29 -22.51 14.82 -7.18
CA ARG A 29 -23.63 15.43 -7.91
C ARG A 29 -23.63 16.97 -7.85
N ALA A 30 -23.29 17.53 -6.70
CA ALA A 30 -23.23 18.98 -6.51
C ALA A 30 -22.11 19.64 -7.35
N ARG A 31 -21.05 18.89 -7.68
CA ARG A 31 -19.91 19.38 -8.45
C ARG A 31 -20.18 19.35 -9.96
N GLY A 32 -20.92 18.35 -10.46
CA GLY A 32 -21.27 18.25 -11.88
C GLY A 32 -21.89 16.91 -12.27
N ASP A 33 -22.26 16.83 -13.53
CA ASP A 33 -22.80 15.61 -14.16
C ASP A 33 -21.64 14.79 -14.75
N TYR A 34 -21.12 13.85 -13.95
CA TYR A 34 -20.04 12.97 -14.40
C TYR A 34 -20.59 11.81 -15.23
N SER A 35 -19.99 11.57 -16.38
CA SER A 35 -20.23 10.35 -17.18
C SER A 35 -19.44 9.16 -16.65
N GLU A 36 -18.30 9.41 -16.00
CA GLU A 36 -17.43 8.37 -15.43
C GLU A 36 -16.91 8.78 -14.06
N VAL A 37 -16.85 7.83 -13.14
CA VAL A 37 -16.21 7.96 -11.82
C VAL A 37 -15.22 6.81 -11.66
N VAL A 38 -13.95 7.15 -11.39
CA VAL A 38 -12.87 6.17 -11.18
C VAL A 38 -12.51 6.12 -9.71
N LEU A 39 -12.66 4.96 -9.09
CA LEU A 39 -12.18 4.68 -7.74
C LEU A 39 -10.69 4.30 -7.81
N LEU A 40 -9.85 5.06 -7.14
CA LEU A 40 -8.43 4.78 -6.97
C LEU A 40 -8.17 4.36 -5.51
N PRO A 41 -8.17 3.06 -5.18
CA PRO A 41 -7.80 2.60 -3.85
C PRO A 41 -6.31 2.88 -3.60
N LEU A 42 -5.97 3.55 -2.50
CA LEU A 42 -4.57 3.82 -2.14
C LEU A 42 -3.89 2.61 -1.50
N PHE A 43 -4.26 1.42 -1.97
CA PHE A 43 -3.67 0.13 -1.62
C PHE A 43 -3.01 -0.47 -2.86
N PRO A 44 -1.67 -0.41 -2.98
CA PRO A 44 -0.97 -0.92 -4.16
C PRO A 44 -1.23 -2.40 -4.42
N HIS A 45 -1.35 -3.19 -3.35
CA HIS A 45 -1.46 -4.64 -3.39
C HIS A 45 -2.90 -5.11 -3.19
N LYS A 46 -3.25 -6.21 -3.85
CA LYS A 46 -4.58 -6.82 -3.75
C LYS A 46 -4.70 -7.72 -2.53
N THR A 47 -5.54 -7.33 -1.59
CA THR A 47 -5.92 -8.15 -0.42
C THR A 47 -7.43 -8.19 -0.24
N PHE A 48 -7.92 -9.10 0.62
CA PHE A 48 -9.32 -9.11 1.01
C PHE A 48 -9.67 -7.98 1.98
N SER A 49 -8.78 -7.71 2.94
CA SER A 49 -9.04 -6.79 4.05
C SER A 49 -8.96 -5.32 3.67
N THR A 50 -8.25 -4.99 2.59
CA THR A 50 -8.05 -3.60 2.16
C THR A 50 -8.62 -3.37 0.75
N TYR A 51 -7.85 -3.63 -0.30
CA TYR A 51 -8.22 -3.33 -1.68
C TYR A 51 -9.62 -3.85 -2.06
N LEU A 52 -9.91 -5.15 -1.83
CA LEU A 52 -11.20 -5.73 -2.23
C LEU A 52 -12.36 -5.27 -1.33
N SER A 53 -12.12 -5.13 -0.03
CA SER A 53 -13.15 -4.68 0.91
C SER A 53 -13.55 -3.24 0.60
N ALA A 54 -12.58 -2.31 0.59
CA ALA A 54 -12.80 -0.91 0.31
C ALA A 54 -13.46 -0.69 -1.06
N SER A 55 -12.85 -1.24 -2.11
CA SER A 55 -13.34 -1.05 -3.48
C SER A 55 -14.76 -1.56 -3.67
N ARG A 56 -15.06 -2.78 -3.20
CA ARG A 56 -16.38 -3.39 -3.39
C ARG A 56 -17.48 -2.69 -2.60
N GLN A 57 -17.18 -2.28 -1.37
CA GLN A 57 -18.14 -1.60 -0.52
C GLN A 57 -18.51 -0.25 -1.15
N LEU A 58 -17.52 0.59 -1.42
CA LEU A 58 -17.76 1.91 -2.02
C LEU A 58 -18.38 1.81 -3.41
N PHE A 59 -17.89 0.88 -4.26
CA PHE A 59 -18.45 0.65 -5.59
C PHE A 59 -19.95 0.35 -5.54
N ARG A 60 -20.39 -0.57 -4.66
CA ARG A 60 -21.82 -0.94 -4.55
C ARG A 60 -22.69 0.25 -4.11
N HIS A 61 -22.19 1.05 -3.17
CA HIS A 61 -22.92 2.22 -2.69
C HIS A 61 -23.02 3.27 -3.80
N LEU A 62 -21.91 3.64 -4.43
CA LEU A 62 -21.91 4.64 -5.49
C LEU A 62 -22.70 4.18 -6.71
N HIS A 63 -22.59 2.92 -7.12
CA HIS A 63 -23.37 2.38 -8.25
C HIS A 63 -24.88 2.53 -8.00
N ARG A 64 -25.35 2.21 -6.79
CA ARG A 64 -26.76 2.40 -6.42
C ARG A 64 -27.17 3.90 -6.39
N LEU A 65 -26.29 4.74 -5.86
CA LEU A 65 -26.60 6.14 -5.65
C LEU A 65 -26.50 6.98 -6.94
N LEU A 66 -25.50 6.71 -7.79
CA LEU A 66 -25.28 7.49 -9.03
C LEU A 66 -26.11 6.98 -10.21
N GLY A 67 -26.58 5.71 -10.14
CA GLY A 67 -27.39 5.08 -11.19
C GLY A 67 -26.56 4.59 -12.37
N GLU A 68 -27.25 3.96 -13.36
CA GLU A 68 -26.61 3.29 -14.49
C GLU A 68 -26.02 4.25 -15.54
N ARG A 69 -26.33 5.53 -15.47
CA ARG A 69 -25.81 6.53 -16.43
C ARG A 69 -24.34 6.87 -16.18
N VAL A 70 -23.83 6.59 -14.97
CA VAL A 70 -22.46 6.88 -14.58
C VAL A 70 -21.63 5.58 -14.71
N ILE A 71 -20.62 5.61 -15.54
CA ILE A 71 -19.67 4.49 -15.63
C ILE A 71 -18.79 4.50 -14.38
N LEU A 72 -18.87 3.43 -13.59
CA LEU A 72 -18.07 3.29 -12.39
C LEU A 72 -16.94 2.30 -12.62
N ARG A 73 -15.70 2.73 -12.43
CA ARG A 73 -14.51 1.89 -12.57
C ARG A 73 -13.71 1.85 -11.27
N VAL A 74 -12.95 0.78 -11.09
CA VAL A 74 -11.95 0.66 -10.02
C VAL A 74 -10.60 0.40 -10.68
N THR A 75 -9.59 1.20 -10.34
CA THR A 75 -8.24 0.98 -10.85
C THR A 75 -7.71 -0.39 -10.38
N PRO A 76 -7.00 -1.13 -11.24
CA PRO A 76 -6.37 -2.38 -10.80
C PRO A 76 -5.28 -2.12 -9.74
N PRO A 77 -4.86 -3.16 -8.99
CA PRO A 77 -3.70 -3.07 -8.11
C PRO A 77 -2.46 -2.63 -8.90
N TYR A 78 -1.71 -1.66 -8.39
CA TYR A 78 -0.62 -1.02 -9.11
C TYR A 78 0.78 -1.33 -8.56
N PHE A 79 0.90 -2.34 -7.70
CA PHE A 79 2.12 -2.76 -7.01
C PHE A 79 3.33 -3.01 -7.93
N ARG A 80 3.12 -3.28 -9.22
CA ARG A 80 4.17 -3.52 -10.23
C ARG A 80 4.15 -2.52 -11.39
N TYR A 81 3.36 -1.46 -11.32
CA TYR A 81 3.34 -0.45 -12.37
C TYR A 81 4.67 0.29 -12.42
N PRO A 82 5.28 0.45 -13.62
CA PRO A 82 6.62 1.04 -13.74
C PRO A 82 6.75 2.40 -13.05
N HIS A 83 5.75 3.27 -13.19
CA HIS A 83 5.79 4.59 -12.56
C HIS A 83 5.74 4.52 -11.03
N TYR A 84 4.96 3.59 -10.47
CA TYR A 84 4.94 3.36 -9.03
C TYR A 84 6.30 2.85 -8.53
N ILE A 85 6.86 1.87 -9.22
CA ILE A 85 8.19 1.32 -8.89
C ILE A 85 9.27 2.40 -8.99
N GLN A 86 9.28 3.20 -10.07
CA GLN A 86 10.23 4.32 -10.22
C GLN A 86 10.12 5.34 -9.10
N LEU A 87 8.89 5.65 -8.63
CA LEU A 87 8.68 6.57 -7.52
C LEU A 87 9.30 6.04 -6.23
N ILE A 88 9.04 4.78 -5.87
CA ILE A 88 9.61 4.19 -4.65
C ILE A 88 11.12 3.97 -4.76
N GLN A 89 11.65 3.64 -5.95
CA GLN A 89 13.09 3.57 -6.21
C GLN A 89 13.76 4.94 -6.03
N LYS A 90 13.15 6.01 -6.56
CA LYS A 90 13.65 7.37 -6.38
C LYS A 90 13.73 7.74 -4.90
N ARG A 91 12.68 7.46 -4.12
CA ARG A 91 12.69 7.69 -2.66
C ARG A 91 13.76 6.89 -1.95
N LEU A 92 14.02 5.66 -2.38
CA LEU A 92 15.07 4.83 -1.82
C LEU A 92 16.47 5.36 -2.22
N ALA A 93 16.61 5.79 -3.48
CA ALA A 93 17.87 6.36 -3.99
C ALA A 93 18.27 7.64 -3.23
N ASP A 94 17.31 8.45 -2.78
CA ASP A 94 17.56 9.65 -1.97
C ASP A 94 18.28 9.33 -0.63
N THR A 95 18.30 8.04 -0.22
CA THR A 95 19.03 7.58 0.99
C THR A 95 20.45 7.10 0.72
N LEU A 96 20.89 7.03 -0.55
CA LEU A 96 22.18 6.44 -0.95
C LEU A 96 23.38 7.34 -0.69
N ASP A 97 23.21 8.64 -0.49
CA ASP A 97 24.30 9.55 -0.09
C ASP A 97 24.90 9.15 1.26
N THR A 98 24.12 8.47 2.09
CA THR A 98 24.57 7.86 3.33
C THR A 98 24.11 6.41 3.35
N PRO A 99 24.84 5.49 2.71
CA PRO A 99 24.41 4.11 2.54
C PRO A 99 24.11 3.40 3.86
N SER A 100 23.09 2.56 3.85
CA SER A 100 22.73 1.71 4.98
C SER A 100 23.36 0.33 4.86
N ASP A 101 23.65 -0.28 6.01
CA ASP A 101 24.13 -1.67 6.09
C ASP A 101 23.04 -2.66 5.70
N LEU A 102 21.79 -2.29 6.00
CA LEU A 102 20.60 -3.10 5.73
C LEU A 102 19.48 -2.24 5.15
N TYR A 103 18.90 -2.71 4.06
CA TYR A 103 17.68 -2.16 3.46
C TYR A 103 16.51 -3.12 3.66
N VAL A 104 15.42 -2.61 4.20
CA VAL A 104 14.24 -3.38 4.54
C VAL A 104 13.03 -2.88 3.77
N ALA A 105 12.31 -3.80 3.14
CA ALA A 105 10.95 -3.57 2.64
C ALA A 105 9.96 -4.13 3.67
N SER A 106 9.16 -3.27 4.29
CA SER A 106 8.14 -3.68 5.25
C SER A 106 6.74 -3.51 4.66
N PHE A 107 5.92 -4.54 4.80
CA PHE A 107 4.54 -4.59 4.33
C PHE A 107 3.59 -4.90 5.50
N HIS A 108 2.35 -4.44 5.43
CA HIS A 108 1.37 -4.84 6.44
C HIS A 108 1.13 -6.34 6.39
N SER A 109 1.21 -7.03 7.53
CA SER A 109 0.85 -8.43 7.61
C SER A 109 -0.65 -8.63 7.40
N ILE A 110 -1.04 -9.81 6.97
CA ILE A 110 -2.43 -10.21 6.81
C ILE A 110 -2.68 -11.59 7.40
N PRO A 111 -3.93 -11.92 7.80
CA PRO A 111 -4.26 -13.26 8.25
C PRO A 111 -3.93 -14.33 7.18
N ILE A 112 -3.35 -15.45 7.62
CA ILE A 112 -3.04 -16.61 6.76
C ILE A 112 -4.30 -17.09 6.00
N LYS A 113 -5.47 -17.02 6.65
CA LYS A 113 -6.75 -17.35 5.98
C LYS A 113 -7.01 -16.45 4.77
N HIS A 114 -6.72 -15.15 4.86
CA HIS A 114 -6.89 -14.22 3.74
C HIS A 114 -5.89 -14.50 2.62
N GLN A 115 -4.66 -14.84 2.97
CA GLN A 115 -3.63 -15.28 2.01
C GLN A 115 -4.09 -16.54 1.24
N ARG A 116 -4.61 -17.55 1.95
CA ARG A 116 -5.14 -18.79 1.34
C ARG A 116 -6.35 -18.53 0.44
N MET A 117 -7.26 -17.68 0.89
CA MET A 117 -8.43 -17.29 0.09
C MET A 117 -8.02 -16.53 -1.18
N GLY A 118 -7.01 -15.66 -1.09
CA GLY A 118 -6.44 -14.94 -2.23
C GLY A 118 -5.91 -15.92 -3.28
N ARG A 119 -5.08 -16.88 -2.89
CA ARG A 119 -4.54 -17.91 -3.78
C ARG A 119 -5.63 -18.68 -4.54
N ARG A 120 -6.71 -19.06 -3.85
CA ARG A 120 -7.86 -19.74 -4.48
C ARG A 120 -8.60 -18.85 -5.48
N ARG A 121 -8.41 -17.54 -5.45
CA ARG A 121 -9.02 -16.54 -6.34
C ARG A 121 -8.02 -15.92 -7.32
N GLY A 122 -6.87 -16.57 -7.52
CA GLY A 122 -5.88 -16.18 -8.52
C GLY A 122 -5.01 -14.98 -8.14
N PHE A 123 -4.87 -14.65 -6.84
CA PHE A 123 -3.90 -13.65 -6.39
C PHE A 123 -3.21 -14.05 -5.09
N ASN A 124 -1.93 -13.73 -4.97
CA ASN A 124 -1.09 -14.04 -3.82
C ASN A 124 -0.46 -12.76 -3.29
N TYR A 125 -0.94 -12.28 -2.14
CA TYR A 125 -0.47 -11.02 -1.56
C TYR A 125 1.03 -11.04 -1.25
N ARG A 126 1.53 -12.14 -0.65
CA ARG A 126 2.95 -12.27 -0.34
C ARG A 126 3.83 -12.19 -1.59
N GLU A 127 3.43 -12.82 -2.68
CA GLU A 127 4.16 -12.75 -3.96
C GLU A 127 4.16 -11.34 -4.53
N GLN A 128 3.02 -10.62 -4.47
CA GLN A 128 2.95 -9.23 -4.86
C GLN A 128 3.93 -8.36 -4.06
N CYS A 129 4.00 -8.56 -2.73
CA CYS A 129 4.95 -7.84 -1.87
C CYS A 129 6.41 -8.14 -2.25
N LEU A 130 6.74 -9.42 -2.47
CA LEU A 130 8.09 -9.83 -2.88
C LEU A 130 8.46 -9.28 -4.26
N GLU A 131 7.52 -9.26 -5.20
CA GLU A 131 7.72 -8.66 -6.54
C GLU A 131 8.01 -7.15 -6.42
N THR A 132 7.22 -6.42 -5.63
CA THR A 132 7.47 -4.98 -5.37
C THR A 132 8.84 -4.76 -4.74
N ALA A 133 9.19 -5.54 -3.70
CA ALA A 133 10.48 -5.41 -3.02
C ALA A 133 11.65 -5.70 -3.97
N THR A 134 11.56 -6.75 -4.78
CA THR A 134 12.59 -7.09 -5.77
C THR A 134 12.82 -5.97 -6.76
N GLN A 135 11.74 -5.40 -7.31
CA GLN A 135 11.84 -4.28 -8.24
C GLN A 135 12.33 -3.01 -7.55
N MET A 136 11.85 -2.69 -6.35
CA MET A 136 12.30 -1.55 -5.57
C MET A 136 13.81 -1.62 -5.29
N PHE A 137 14.30 -2.77 -4.85
CA PHE A 137 15.70 -2.97 -4.51
C PHE A 137 16.65 -3.06 -5.72
N SER A 138 16.14 -3.14 -6.94
CA SER A 138 17.00 -3.22 -8.13
C SER A 138 17.85 -1.96 -8.38
N CYS A 139 17.50 -0.82 -7.77
CA CYS A 139 18.29 0.39 -7.80
C CYS A 139 19.46 0.40 -6.80
N LEU A 140 19.52 -0.54 -5.86
CA LEU A 140 20.58 -0.62 -4.86
C LEU A 140 21.83 -1.35 -5.39
N PRO A 141 23.03 -1.02 -4.87
CA PRO A 141 24.26 -1.77 -5.16
C PRO A 141 24.09 -3.26 -4.84
N HIS A 142 24.71 -4.15 -5.61
CA HIS A 142 24.61 -5.61 -5.40
C HIS A 142 25.11 -6.08 -4.03
N THR A 143 26.02 -5.32 -3.42
CA THR A 143 26.59 -5.58 -2.10
C THR A 143 25.67 -5.22 -0.93
N ALA A 144 24.58 -4.47 -1.18
CA ALA A 144 23.67 -4.07 -0.12
C ALA A 144 22.87 -5.26 0.42
N GLU A 145 22.85 -5.44 1.76
CA GLU A 145 21.99 -6.42 2.42
C GLU A 145 20.52 -5.99 2.28
N ARG A 146 19.64 -6.93 1.95
CA ARG A 146 18.22 -6.66 1.67
C ARG A 146 17.34 -7.67 2.36
N ARG A 147 16.25 -7.21 2.97
CA ARG A 147 15.27 -8.07 3.64
C ARG A 147 13.85 -7.60 3.41
N VAL A 148 12.93 -8.54 3.48
CA VAL A 148 11.48 -8.29 3.38
C VAL A 148 10.81 -8.81 4.63
N TYR A 149 10.03 -7.94 5.29
CA TYR A 149 9.29 -8.23 6.50
C TYR A 149 7.83 -7.83 6.38
N PHE A 150 7.06 -8.32 7.34
CA PHE A 150 5.68 -7.94 7.56
C PHE A 150 5.52 -7.34 8.96
N GLN A 151 4.75 -6.26 9.07
CA GLN A 151 4.53 -5.48 10.28
C GLN A 151 3.07 -5.50 10.70
N SER A 152 2.78 -4.96 11.90
CA SER A 152 1.44 -4.71 12.43
C SER A 152 0.56 -5.96 12.47
N ALA A 153 1.14 -7.13 12.73
CA ALA A 153 0.40 -8.38 12.90
C ALA A 153 -0.31 -8.38 14.27
N LEU A 154 -1.62 -8.66 14.29
CA LEU A 154 -2.36 -8.76 15.55
C LEU A 154 -1.98 -10.01 16.36
N ASP A 155 -1.59 -11.08 15.67
CA ASP A 155 -0.99 -12.26 16.28
C ASP A 155 -0.02 -12.92 15.30
N LYS A 156 1.02 -13.57 15.82
CA LYS A 156 2.10 -14.15 15.03
C LYS A 156 1.86 -15.60 14.60
N VAL A 157 0.82 -16.24 15.12
CA VAL A 157 0.46 -17.62 14.78
C VAL A 157 -0.44 -17.67 13.54
N HIS A 158 -1.37 -16.73 13.41
CA HIS A 158 -2.37 -16.73 12.36
C HIS A 158 -2.13 -15.70 11.25
N TRP A 159 -1.02 -14.95 11.34
CA TRP A 159 -0.64 -13.91 10.37
C TRP A 159 0.61 -14.29 9.60
N ILE A 160 0.82 -13.67 8.43
CA ILE A 160 2.00 -13.96 7.60
C ILE A 160 3.23 -13.22 8.11
N GLY A 161 4.36 -13.94 8.24
CA GLY A 161 5.68 -13.40 8.55
C GLY A 161 6.66 -13.54 7.37
N PRO A 162 7.98 -13.28 7.57
CA PRO A 162 8.63 -12.94 8.85
C PRO A 162 8.21 -11.57 9.39
N PHE A 163 8.24 -11.42 10.72
CA PHE A 163 7.79 -10.19 11.38
C PHE A 163 8.96 -9.26 11.65
N LEU A 164 8.77 -7.99 11.31
CA LEU A 164 9.78 -6.94 11.43
C LEU A 164 10.30 -6.82 12.87
N GLU A 165 9.38 -6.75 13.81
CA GLU A 165 9.66 -6.50 15.23
C GLU A 165 10.46 -7.62 15.91
N GLU A 166 10.41 -8.84 15.37
CA GLU A 166 11.16 -9.98 15.93
C GLU A 166 12.63 -9.94 15.53
N ASP A 167 12.92 -9.64 14.27
CA ASP A 167 14.28 -9.66 13.74
C ASP A 167 15.09 -8.41 14.09
N MET A 168 14.44 -7.27 14.32
CA MET A 168 15.10 -6.01 14.66
C MET A 168 16.03 -6.13 15.87
N LYS A 169 15.59 -6.85 16.91
CA LYS A 169 16.39 -7.06 18.13
C LYS A 169 17.74 -7.70 17.85
N GLY A 170 17.82 -8.53 16.81
CA GLY A 170 19.07 -9.20 16.42
C GLY A 170 19.93 -8.40 15.42
N TRP A 171 19.50 -7.24 14.96
CA TRP A 171 20.26 -6.51 13.93
C TRP A 171 21.52 -5.87 14.49
N ILE A 172 21.46 -5.31 15.69
CA ILE A 172 22.63 -4.76 16.41
C ILE A 172 23.67 -5.86 16.67
N GLU A 173 23.23 -7.03 17.11
CA GLU A 173 24.09 -8.20 17.34
C GLU A 173 24.77 -8.69 16.05
N LYS A 174 24.11 -8.51 14.89
CA LYS A 174 24.65 -8.81 13.56
C LYS A 174 25.56 -7.71 13.01
N GLY A 175 25.75 -6.62 13.75
CA GLY A 175 26.65 -5.52 13.40
C GLY A 175 26.03 -4.45 12.49
N PHE A 176 24.73 -4.46 12.23
CA PHE A 176 24.09 -3.40 11.46
C PHE A 176 23.98 -2.12 12.30
N GLN A 177 24.61 -1.04 11.82
CA GLN A 177 24.61 0.26 12.48
C GLN A 177 23.60 1.23 11.86
N ARG A 178 23.34 1.06 10.56
CA ARG A 178 22.38 1.89 9.82
C ARG A 178 21.42 1.03 9.02
N VAL A 179 20.13 1.23 9.27
CA VAL A 179 19.07 0.49 8.61
C VAL A 179 18.10 1.47 7.94
N THR A 180 17.82 1.25 6.66
CA THR A 180 16.75 1.98 5.95
C THR A 180 15.53 1.08 5.85
N ILE A 181 14.39 1.54 6.36
CA ILE A 181 13.10 0.85 6.25
C ILE A 181 12.21 1.62 5.27
N ALA A 182 11.78 0.95 4.22
CA ALA A 182 10.79 1.44 3.27
C ALA A 182 9.49 0.65 3.42
N CYS A 183 8.36 1.33 3.32
CA CYS A 183 7.02 0.74 3.44
C CYS A 183 6.26 0.79 2.09
N PRO A 184 6.67 0.03 1.06
CA PRO A 184 6.12 0.15 -0.29
C PRO A 184 4.73 -0.47 -0.44
N GLY A 185 4.09 -0.87 0.63
CA GLY A 185 2.69 -1.28 0.69
C GLY A 185 1.73 -0.14 0.97
N PHE A 186 2.26 1.04 1.29
CA PHE A 186 1.50 2.22 1.71
C PHE A 186 1.76 3.36 0.72
N ALA A 187 0.73 3.78 0.00
CA ALA A 187 0.85 4.86 -0.99
C ALA A 187 0.86 6.25 -0.33
N ILE A 188 0.37 6.35 0.90
CA ILE A 188 0.39 7.55 1.74
C ILE A 188 0.75 7.14 3.17
N ASP A 189 1.21 8.09 3.97
CA ASP A 189 1.43 7.85 5.39
C ASP A 189 0.13 7.56 6.12
N CYS A 190 0.22 6.65 7.07
CA CYS A 190 -0.88 6.20 7.91
C CYS A 190 -0.35 5.83 9.31
N LEU A 191 -1.22 5.34 10.18
CA LEU A 191 -0.84 4.97 11.55
C LEU A 191 0.33 3.98 11.56
N GLU A 192 0.29 2.98 10.70
CA GLU A 192 1.29 1.91 10.61
C GLU A 192 2.66 2.40 10.12
N THR A 193 2.72 3.47 9.32
CA THR A 193 4.01 4.03 8.87
C THR A 193 4.54 5.08 9.83
N VAL A 194 3.68 5.93 10.36
CA VAL A 194 4.10 7.05 11.24
C VAL A 194 4.31 6.58 12.67
N LEU A 195 3.37 5.83 13.25
CA LEU A 195 3.45 5.39 14.64
C LEU A 195 4.28 4.10 14.75
N ASP A 196 3.87 3.01 14.09
CA ASP A 196 4.53 1.72 14.28
C ASP A 196 6.00 1.77 13.84
N ILE A 197 6.29 2.32 12.65
CA ILE A 197 7.65 2.41 12.13
C ILE A 197 8.37 3.67 12.63
N GLY A 198 7.73 4.83 12.53
CA GLY A 198 8.38 6.11 12.77
C GLY A 198 8.63 6.42 14.25
N VAL A 199 7.86 5.86 15.15
CA VAL A 199 7.96 6.09 16.61
C VAL A 199 8.33 4.81 17.35
N VAL A 200 7.45 3.80 17.36
CA VAL A 200 7.59 2.60 18.21
C VAL A 200 8.84 1.78 17.90
N LEU A 201 9.26 1.71 16.63
CA LEU A 201 10.48 0.98 16.27
C LEU A 201 11.77 1.79 16.44
N ARG A 202 11.70 3.07 16.82
CA ARG A 202 12.89 3.88 17.13
C ARG A 202 13.29 3.84 18.60
N GLU A 203 12.39 3.46 19.49
CA GLU A 203 12.61 3.25 20.92
C GLU A 203 13.15 1.83 21.20
#